data_8e4b221f933352881ce2843757fb11fe
#
_entry.id   8e4b221f933352881ce2843757fb11fe
#
_cell.length_a   1.000
_cell.length_b   1.000
_cell.length_c   1.000
_cell.angle_alpha   90.00
_cell.angle_beta   90.00
_cell.angle_gamma   90.00
#
_symmetry.space_group_name_H-M   'P 1'
#
loop_
_entity.id
_entity.type
_entity.pdbx_description
1 polymer ?
#
loop_
_entity_poly.entity_id
_entity_poly.type
_entity_poly.pdbx_seq_one_letter_code
_entity_poly.pdbx_strand_id
1 'polypeptide(L)'
;MSTKLLRQIKNSLPDLRKSEKIVGEYILKDPKSIITMKTAEASEAMGISEPTLIRFCKAIGFSGFQELKINLSQQLAADDYFIMYEINEDDSIHELCEKVFDTTISEILNVRSQINQDILENAIETLVNADRVEFYAFGGSAPVAMDGQHKFFRLKIPSSYISDPHLQFMSANSLAKNDVVVAISQSGTTAALINSVKIVKKNGVKVIGIMPADTPLADVCDFPLTINIGVNNRCLLYTSDAADESVS
;
A
#
# COMPACT_ATOMS: atom_id res chain seq x y z
N MET A 1 -13.09 -4.18 6.83
CA MET A 1 -13.53 -3.19 5.79
C MET A 1 -14.12 -3.93 4.61
N SER A 2 -15.15 -3.40 3.97
CA SER A 2 -15.79 -4.10 2.82
C SER A 2 -14.92 -3.88 1.59
N THR A 3 -14.61 -4.95 0.83
CA THR A 3 -13.87 -4.90 -0.44
C THR A 3 -14.50 -3.88 -1.40
N LYS A 4 -13.72 -3.43 -2.40
CA LYS A 4 -14.24 -2.56 -3.47
C LYS A 4 -15.49 -3.17 -4.11
N LEU A 5 -15.50 -4.47 -4.34
CA LEU A 5 -16.63 -5.20 -4.92
C LEU A 5 -17.83 -5.24 -3.96
N LEU A 6 -17.62 -5.51 -2.66
CA LEU A 6 -18.73 -5.50 -1.69
C LEU A 6 -19.34 -4.12 -1.54
N ARG A 7 -18.53 -3.05 -1.59
CA ARG A 7 -19.05 -1.65 -1.64
C ARG A 7 -19.82 -1.39 -2.93
N GLN A 8 -19.33 -1.86 -4.07
CA GLN A 8 -20.03 -1.76 -5.35
C GLN A 8 -21.39 -2.46 -5.29
N ILE A 9 -21.43 -3.72 -4.80
CA ILE A 9 -22.68 -4.46 -4.59
C ILE A 9 -23.63 -3.67 -3.69
N LYS A 10 -23.15 -3.20 -2.53
CA LYS A 10 -23.96 -2.42 -1.58
C LYS A 10 -24.53 -1.15 -2.21
N ASN A 11 -23.74 -0.42 -2.97
CA ASN A 11 -24.17 0.80 -3.62
C ASN A 11 -25.16 0.56 -4.77
N SER A 12 -25.07 -0.60 -5.44
CA SER A 12 -25.98 -0.98 -6.53
C SER A 12 -27.32 -1.53 -6.04
N LEU A 13 -27.44 -1.97 -4.77
CA LEU A 13 -28.67 -2.57 -4.24
C LEU A 13 -29.95 -1.73 -4.50
N PRO A 14 -29.98 -0.39 -4.35
CA PRO A 14 -31.15 0.41 -4.59
C PRO A 14 -31.72 0.25 -6.01
N ASP A 15 -30.83 0.11 -7.01
CA ASP A 15 -31.16 0.11 -8.43
C ASP A 15 -31.46 -1.30 -8.99
N LEU A 16 -31.19 -2.35 -8.21
CA LEU A 16 -31.41 -3.74 -8.61
C LEU A 16 -32.88 -4.14 -8.50
N ARG A 17 -33.30 -5.10 -9.32
CA ARG A 17 -34.64 -5.73 -9.22
C ARG A 17 -34.75 -6.54 -7.93
N LYS A 18 -35.98 -6.74 -7.45
CA LYS A 18 -36.25 -7.42 -6.18
C LYS A 18 -35.55 -8.80 -6.06
N SER A 19 -35.54 -9.59 -7.14
CA SER A 19 -34.87 -10.89 -7.14
C SER A 19 -33.33 -10.81 -7.23
N GLU A 20 -32.79 -9.74 -7.79
CA GLU A 20 -31.35 -9.49 -7.86
C GLU A 20 -30.81 -8.93 -6.54
N LYS A 21 -31.66 -8.18 -5.79
CA LYS A 21 -31.31 -7.73 -4.42
C LYS A 21 -31.03 -8.89 -3.49
N ILE A 22 -31.79 -10.00 -3.61
CA ILE A 22 -31.57 -11.20 -2.80
C ILE A 22 -30.13 -11.72 -2.98
N VAL A 23 -29.61 -11.70 -4.22
CA VAL A 23 -28.23 -12.11 -4.51
C VAL A 23 -27.23 -11.17 -3.83
N GLY A 24 -27.40 -9.87 -4.00
CA GLY A 24 -26.54 -8.87 -3.40
C GLY A 24 -26.51 -8.95 -1.88
N GLU A 25 -27.67 -9.09 -1.24
CA GLU A 25 -27.81 -9.24 0.21
C GLU A 25 -27.19 -10.54 0.72
N TYR A 26 -27.34 -11.66 -0.01
CA TYR A 26 -26.73 -12.93 0.33
C TYR A 26 -25.20 -12.83 0.29
N ILE A 27 -24.62 -12.26 -0.77
CA ILE A 27 -23.17 -12.04 -0.89
C ILE A 27 -22.65 -11.13 0.22
N LEU A 28 -23.38 -10.05 0.54
CA LEU A 28 -22.96 -9.11 1.59
C LEU A 28 -23.00 -9.74 2.98
N LYS A 29 -23.88 -10.73 3.20
CA LYS A 29 -24.01 -11.43 4.49
C LYS A 29 -22.87 -12.41 4.72
N ASP A 30 -22.51 -13.20 3.71
CA ASP A 30 -21.42 -14.17 3.76
C ASP A 30 -20.74 -14.31 2.40
N PRO A 31 -19.79 -13.42 2.10
CA PRO A 31 -19.09 -13.42 0.81
C PRO A 31 -18.19 -14.64 0.59
N LYS A 32 -17.74 -15.31 1.67
CA LYS A 32 -16.84 -16.47 1.56
C LYS A 32 -17.60 -17.72 1.10
N SER A 33 -18.85 -17.94 1.55
CA SER A 33 -19.62 -19.10 1.20
C SER A 33 -19.84 -19.27 -0.31
N ILE A 34 -20.00 -18.13 -1.03
CA ILE A 34 -20.35 -18.16 -2.45
C ILE A 34 -19.15 -18.57 -3.35
N ILE A 35 -17.92 -18.43 -2.88
CA ILE A 35 -16.70 -18.70 -3.68
C ILE A 35 -16.61 -20.18 -4.07
N THR A 36 -17.00 -21.05 -3.20
CA THR A 36 -16.92 -22.52 -3.39
C THR A 36 -18.13 -23.11 -4.11
N MET A 37 -19.26 -22.36 -4.15
CA MET A 37 -20.52 -22.87 -4.73
C MET A 37 -20.48 -22.91 -6.25
N LYS A 38 -21.12 -23.92 -6.84
CA LYS A 38 -21.49 -23.94 -8.26
C LYS A 38 -22.71 -23.04 -8.50
N THR A 39 -22.94 -22.63 -9.76
CA THR A 39 -24.07 -21.75 -10.11
C THR A 39 -25.41 -22.29 -9.66
N ALA A 40 -25.66 -23.59 -9.83
CA ALA A 40 -26.88 -24.28 -9.40
C ALA A 40 -27.04 -24.23 -7.87
N GLU A 41 -25.98 -24.59 -7.14
CA GLU A 41 -25.94 -24.59 -5.66
C GLU A 41 -26.21 -23.20 -5.09
N ALA A 42 -25.55 -22.17 -5.65
CA ALA A 42 -25.74 -20.79 -5.24
C ALA A 42 -27.17 -20.30 -5.51
N SER A 43 -27.75 -20.66 -6.66
CA SER A 43 -29.12 -20.29 -7.01
C SER A 43 -30.13 -20.95 -6.06
N GLU A 44 -29.94 -22.25 -5.74
CA GLU A 44 -30.77 -22.98 -4.79
C GLU A 44 -30.68 -22.39 -3.37
N ALA A 45 -29.46 -22.11 -2.89
CA ALA A 45 -29.24 -21.52 -1.57
C ALA A 45 -29.88 -20.15 -1.40
N MET A 46 -30.02 -19.37 -2.48
CA MET A 46 -30.65 -18.06 -2.50
C MET A 46 -32.14 -18.12 -2.83
N GLY A 47 -32.69 -19.27 -3.18
CA GLY A 47 -34.09 -19.42 -3.60
C GLY A 47 -34.44 -18.69 -4.90
N ILE A 48 -33.50 -18.60 -5.85
CA ILE A 48 -33.64 -17.92 -7.13
C ILE A 48 -33.32 -18.86 -8.30
N SER A 49 -33.63 -18.42 -9.53
CA SER A 49 -33.23 -19.14 -10.74
C SER A 49 -31.79 -18.75 -11.16
N GLU A 50 -31.05 -19.66 -11.80
CA GLU A 50 -29.73 -19.40 -12.38
C GLU A 50 -29.72 -18.19 -13.33
N PRO A 51 -30.73 -18.00 -14.22
CA PRO A 51 -30.80 -16.78 -15.03
C PRO A 51 -30.88 -15.49 -14.21
N THR A 52 -31.45 -15.53 -13.02
CA THR A 52 -31.50 -14.38 -12.10
C THR A 52 -30.11 -14.06 -11.55
N LEU A 53 -29.36 -15.09 -11.15
CA LEU A 53 -27.97 -14.97 -10.69
C LEU A 53 -27.09 -14.36 -11.78
N ILE A 54 -27.21 -14.86 -13.02
CA ILE A 54 -26.44 -14.32 -14.16
C ILE A 54 -26.82 -12.85 -14.47
N ARG A 55 -28.11 -12.50 -14.40
CA ARG A 55 -28.55 -11.10 -14.58
C ARG A 55 -27.97 -10.18 -13.52
N PHE A 56 -27.96 -10.61 -12.26
CA PHE A 56 -27.30 -9.86 -11.19
C PHE A 56 -25.83 -9.63 -11.51
N CYS A 57 -25.08 -10.68 -11.91
CA CYS A 57 -23.67 -10.52 -12.27
C CYS A 57 -23.47 -9.46 -13.35
N LYS A 58 -24.31 -9.49 -14.40
CA LYS A 58 -24.27 -8.50 -15.50
C LYS A 58 -24.63 -7.09 -15.01
N ALA A 59 -25.60 -6.96 -14.12
CA ALA A 59 -26.01 -5.67 -13.58
C ALA A 59 -24.90 -4.98 -12.76
N ILE A 60 -24.03 -5.77 -12.13
CA ILE A 60 -22.85 -5.26 -11.38
C ILE A 60 -21.55 -5.30 -12.21
N GLY A 61 -21.62 -5.53 -13.55
CA GLY A 61 -20.49 -5.37 -14.46
C GLY A 61 -19.65 -6.61 -14.73
N PHE A 62 -20.14 -7.82 -14.38
CA PHE A 62 -19.47 -9.09 -14.68
C PHE A 62 -20.17 -9.87 -15.78
N SER A 63 -19.43 -10.59 -16.61
CA SER A 63 -19.99 -11.43 -17.68
C SER A 63 -20.81 -12.61 -17.17
N GLY A 64 -20.51 -13.10 -15.94
CA GLY A 64 -21.20 -14.20 -15.31
C GLY A 64 -20.73 -14.51 -13.89
N PHE A 65 -21.30 -15.55 -13.32
CA PHE A 65 -21.07 -15.93 -11.93
C PHE A 65 -19.63 -16.38 -11.65
N GLN A 66 -18.99 -17.04 -12.60
CA GLN A 66 -17.60 -17.49 -12.44
C GLN A 66 -16.63 -16.31 -12.35
N GLU A 67 -16.81 -15.28 -13.19
CA GLU A 67 -15.99 -14.07 -13.15
C GLU A 67 -16.21 -13.31 -11.84
N LEU A 68 -17.46 -13.18 -11.38
CA LEU A 68 -17.78 -12.60 -10.09
C LEU A 68 -17.05 -13.33 -8.95
N LYS A 69 -17.09 -14.69 -8.94
CA LYS A 69 -16.41 -15.49 -7.91
C LYS A 69 -14.89 -15.29 -7.92
N ILE A 70 -14.27 -15.28 -9.10
CA ILE A 70 -12.83 -15.05 -9.22
C ILE A 70 -12.46 -13.68 -8.64
N ASN A 71 -13.17 -12.63 -9.03
CA ASN A 71 -12.94 -11.27 -8.53
C ASN A 71 -13.21 -11.18 -7.02
N LEU A 72 -14.28 -11.79 -6.54
CA LEU A 72 -14.60 -11.81 -5.12
C LEU A 72 -13.54 -12.57 -4.33
N SER A 73 -13.11 -13.73 -4.82
CA SER A 73 -12.04 -14.54 -4.21
C SER A 73 -10.72 -13.77 -4.15
N GLN A 74 -10.34 -13.11 -5.25
CA GLN A 74 -9.12 -12.29 -5.29
C GLN A 74 -9.19 -11.12 -4.30
N GLN A 75 -10.33 -10.45 -4.19
CA GLN A 75 -10.49 -9.34 -3.27
C GLN A 75 -10.63 -9.80 -1.82
N LEU A 76 -11.29 -10.93 -1.56
CA LEU A 76 -11.36 -11.50 -0.22
C LEU A 76 -10.03 -12.13 0.20
N ALA A 77 -9.29 -12.75 -0.72
CA ALA A 77 -7.92 -13.18 -0.45
C ALA A 77 -7.02 -11.99 -0.13
N ALA A 78 -7.18 -10.87 -0.84
CA ALA A 78 -6.52 -9.62 -0.47
C ALA A 78 -6.99 -9.13 0.91
N ASP A 79 -8.29 -9.23 1.24
CA ASP A 79 -8.83 -8.85 2.55
C ASP A 79 -8.49 -9.88 3.66
N ASP A 80 -8.38 -11.16 3.34
CA ASP A 80 -7.88 -12.19 4.28
C ASP A 80 -6.37 -12.01 4.56
N TYR A 81 -5.62 -11.47 3.60
CA TYR A 81 -4.27 -10.95 3.83
C TYR A 81 -4.27 -9.59 4.56
N PHE A 82 -5.40 -8.88 4.62
CA PHE A 82 -5.63 -7.65 5.37
C PHE A 82 -6.28 -7.89 6.74
N ILE A 83 -6.23 -9.08 7.29
CA ILE A 83 -6.62 -9.32 8.68
C ILE A 83 -5.57 -8.61 9.55
N MET A 84 -5.87 -7.37 9.90
CA MET A 84 -5.20 -6.72 11.01
C MET A 84 -5.74 -7.35 12.28
N TYR A 85 -4.97 -8.21 12.86
CA TYR A 85 -5.30 -8.76 14.16
C TYR A 85 -5.19 -7.65 15.20
N GLU A 86 -6.29 -7.33 15.87
CA GLU A 86 -6.23 -6.49 17.07
C GLU A 86 -5.47 -7.26 18.14
N ILE A 87 -4.40 -6.65 18.64
CA ILE A 87 -3.68 -7.15 19.81
C ILE A 87 -4.53 -6.81 21.03
N ASN A 88 -4.95 -7.83 21.77
CA ASN A 88 -5.71 -7.69 22.99
C ASN A 88 -4.81 -7.90 24.20
N GLU A 89 -5.15 -7.29 25.33
CA GLU A 89 -4.39 -7.43 26.57
C GLU A 89 -4.35 -8.88 27.10
N ASP A 90 -5.36 -9.68 26.73
CA ASP A 90 -5.49 -11.09 27.12
C ASP A 90 -4.82 -12.08 26.14
N ASP A 91 -4.19 -11.61 25.07
CA ASP A 91 -3.50 -12.47 24.12
C ASP A 91 -2.32 -13.20 24.80
N SER A 92 -2.24 -14.50 24.60
CA SER A 92 -1.04 -15.25 24.97
C SER A 92 0.15 -14.82 24.09
N ILE A 93 1.37 -15.08 24.57
CA ILE A 93 2.60 -14.78 23.81
C ILE A 93 2.57 -15.46 22.44
N HIS A 94 2.02 -16.67 22.35
CA HIS A 94 1.90 -17.42 21.09
C HIS A 94 0.97 -16.71 20.12
N GLU A 95 -0.23 -16.37 20.56
CA GLU A 95 -1.20 -15.62 19.74
C GLU A 95 -0.66 -14.25 19.30
N LEU A 96 0.05 -13.56 20.19
CA LEU A 96 0.71 -12.29 19.86
C LEU A 96 1.75 -12.48 18.74
N CYS A 97 2.59 -13.52 18.84
CA CYS A 97 3.56 -13.83 17.79
C CYS A 97 2.88 -14.12 16.46
N GLU A 98 1.85 -14.98 16.43
CA GLU A 98 1.11 -15.29 15.21
C GLU A 98 0.50 -14.02 14.59
N LYS A 99 -0.18 -13.20 15.40
CA LYS A 99 -0.78 -11.94 14.95
C LYS A 99 0.25 -10.97 14.34
N VAL A 100 1.44 -10.85 14.95
CA VAL A 100 2.51 -9.98 14.44
C VAL A 100 3.04 -10.48 13.09
N PHE A 101 3.29 -11.79 12.97
CA PHE A 101 3.76 -12.37 11.70
C PHE A 101 2.72 -12.25 10.60
N ASP A 102 1.47 -12.62 10.88
CA ASP A 102 0.38 -12.59 9.90
C ASP A 102 0.09 -11.17 9.43
N THR A 103 0.11 -10.19 10.35
CA THR A 103 -0.02 -8.77 10.02
C THR A 103 1.12 -8.32 9.10
N THR A 104 2.36 -8.67 9.44
CA THR A 104 3.53 -8.30 8.63
C THR A 104 3.48 -8.91 7.24
N ILE A 105 3.12 -10.18 7.12
CA ILE A 105 2.95 -10.88 5.83
C ILE A 105 1.86 -10.18 5.00
N SER A 106 0.73 -9.86 5.64
CA SER A 106 -0.39 -9.15 5.03
C SER A 106 0.04 -7.79 4.47
N GLU A 107 0.82 -7.01 5.22
CA GLU A 107 1.33 -5.71 4.79
C GLU A 107 2.29 -5.83 3.60
N ILE A 108 3.20 -6.80 3.61
CA ILE A 108 4.13 -7.04 2.49
C ILE A 108 3.35 -7.40 1.22
N LEU A 109 2.33 -8.24 1.32
CA LEU A 109 1.49 -8.62 0.18
C LEU A 109 0.67 -7.44 -0.34
N ASN A 110 0.19 -6.58 0.56
CA ASN A 110 -0.48 -5.34 0.21
C ASN A 110 0.43 -4.41 -0.59
N VAL A 111 1.61 -4.13 -0.08
CA VAL A 111 2.61 -3.30 -0.77
C VAL A 111 2.89 -3.87 -2.17
N ARG A 112 3.13 -5.18 -2.27
CA ARG A 112 3.36 -5.85 -3.56
C ARG A 112 2.23 -5.61 -4.56
N SER A 113 0.98 -5.63 -4.11
CA SER A 113 -0.19 -5.44 -4.97
C SER A 113 -0.37 -4.00 -5.46
N GLN A 114 0.25 -3.02 -4.79
CA GLN A 114 0.12 -1.59 -5.08
C GLN A 114 1.28 -1.03 -5.91
N ILE A 115 2.37 -1.78 -6.06
CA ILE A 115 3.54 -1.32 -6.81
C ILE A 115 3.14 -1.01 -8.26
N ASN A 116 3.34 0.24 -8.68
CA ASN A 116 3.23 0.63 -10.08
C ASN A 116 4.50 0.22 -10.82
N GLN A 117 4.37 -0.72 -11.76
CA GLN A 117 5.50 -1.29 -12.48
C GLN A 117 6.23 -0.25 -13.33
N ASP A 118 5.51 0.64 -14.02
CA ASP A 118 6.12 1.66 -14.89
C ASP A 118 6.95 2.64 -14.06
N ILE A 119 6.46 3.07 -12.89
CA ILE A 119 7.22 3.95 -11.99
C ILE A 119 8.44 3.23 -11.43
N LEU A 120 8.30 1.95 -11.06
CA LEU A 120 9.40 1.15 -10.54
C LEU A 120 10.50 0.93 -11.59
N GLU A 121 10.13 0.60 -12.83
CA GLU A 121 11.08 0.43 -13.93
C GLU A 121 11.87 1.70 -14.21
N ASN A 122 11.18 2.85 -14.30
CA ASN A 122 11.84 4.16 -14.49
C ASN A 122 12.75 4.53 -13.31
N ALA A 123 12.36 4.21 -12.07
CA ALA A 123 13.18 4.43 -10.89
C ALA A 123 14.45 3.55 -10.91
N ILE A 124 14.32 2.27 -11.30
CA ILE A 124 15.45 1.35 -11.44
C ILE A 124 16.41 1.84 -12.52
N GLU A 125 15.90 2.21 -13.70
CA GLU A 125 16.73 2.74 -14.79
C GLU A 125 17.50 3.99 -14.35
N THR A 126 16.84 4.88 -13.61
CA THR A 126 17.44 6.08 -13.05
C THR A 126 18.57 5.74 -12.06
N LEU A 127 18.37 4.74 -11.19
CA LEU A 127 19.37 4.29 -10.23
C LEU A 127 20.58 3.60 -10.90
N VAL A 128 20.34 2.83 -11.95
CA VAL A 128 21.42 2.13 -12.69
C VAL A 128 22.34 3.12 -13.41
N ASN A 129 21.80 4.24 -13.84
CA ASN A 129 22.56 5.29 -14.56
C ASN A 129 23.07 6.41 -13.64
N ALA A 130 22.88 6.30 -12.31
CA ALA A 130 23.31 7.30 -11.37
C ALA A 130 24.82 7.29 -11.12
N ASP A 131 25.43 8.45 -11.07
CA ASP A 131 26.84 8.61 -10.66
C ASP A 131 26.98 8.41 -9.15
N ARG A 132 25.96 8.84 -8.38
CA ARG A 132 25.88 8.73 -6.92
C ARG A 132 24.42 8.67 -6.47
N VAL A 133 24.16 7.89 -5.41
CA VAL A 133 22.83 7.79 -4.79
C VAL A 133 22.87 8.28 -3.34
N GLU A 134 22.05 9.25 -3.00
CA GLU A 134 21.90 9.70 -1.62
C GLU A 134 20.55 9.30 -1.04
N PHE A 135 20.58 8.77 0.18
CA PHE A 135 19.40 8.38 0.93
C PHE A 135 19.05 9.44 1.96
N TYR A 136 17.84 10.00 1.87
CA TYR A 136 17.32 11.02 2.78
C TYR A 136 16.17 10.47 3.59
N ALA A 137 16.28 10.48 4.91
CA ALA A 137 15.24 10.06 5.83
C ALA A 137 15.47 10.61 7.23
N PHE A 138 14.41 10.68 8.03
CA PHE A 138 14.47 11.08 9.43
C PHE A 138 13.78 10.06 10.33
N GLY A 139 14.03 10.12 11.64
CA GLY A 139 13.33 9.34 12.65
C GLY A 139 13.27 7.83 12.35
N GLY A 140 12.08 7.25 12.42
CA GLY A 140 11.86 5.81 12.17
C GLY A 140 12.20 5.33 10.76
N SER A 141 12.24 6.22 9.76
CA SER A 141 12.65 5.87 8.39
C SER A 141 14.18 5.83 8.20
N ALA A 142 14.94 6.37 9.14
CA ALA A 142 16.40 6.42 9.07
C ALA A 142 17.08 5.05 8.98
N PRO A 143 16.71 4.03 9.76
CA PRO A 143 17.29 2.69 9.63
C PRO A 143 17.10 2.08 8.24
N VAL A 144 15.95 2.34 7.60
CA VAL A 144 15.66 1.83 6.24
C VAL A 144 16.58 2.49 5.21
N ALA A 145 16.79 3.80 5.34
CA ALA A 145 17.70 4.54 4.46
C ALA A 145 19.17 4.09 4.65
N MET A 146 19.59 3.83 5.88
CA MET A 146 20.91 3.26 6.19
C MET A 146 21.11 1.88 5.57
N ASP A 147 20.10 1.00 5.67
CA ASP A 147 20.15 -0.33 5.05
C ASP A 147 20.22 -0.23 3.53
N GLY A 148 19.45 0.69 2.94
CA GLY A 148 19.51 1.02 1.51
C GLY A 148 20.92 1.43 1.10
N GLN A 149 21.52 2.42 1.76
CA GLN A 149 22.87 2.89 1.52
C GLN A 149 23.89 1.74 1.63
N HIS A 150 23.81 0.92 2.67
CA HIS A 150 24.70 -0.23 2.86
C HIS A 150 24.60 -1.25 1.71
N LYS A 151 23.39 -1.52 1.20
CA LYS A 151 23.17 -2.44 0.07
C LYS A 151 23.76 -1.88 -1.23
N PHE A 152 23.57 -0.59 -1.51
CA PHE A 152 24.11 0.07 -2.68
C PHE A 152 25.65 0.13 -2.64
N PHE A 153 26.23 0.43 -1.47
CA PHE A 153 27.68 0.41 -1.27
C PHE A 153 28.27 -0.97 -1.61
N ARG A 154 27.61 -2.07 -1.22
CA ARG A 154 28.05 -3.44 -1.58
C ARG A 154 28.00 -3.71 -3.09
N LEU A 155 27.11 -3.03 -3.82
CA LEU A 155 27.03 -3.09 -5.27
C LEU A 155 28.07 -2.18 -5.95
N LYS A 156 28.96 -1.53 -5.17
CA LYS A 156 29.97 -0.56 -5.63
C LYS A 156 29.36 0.70 -6.26
N ILE A 157 28.14 1.04 -5.91
CA ILE A 157 27.50 2.30 -6.30
C ILE A 157 27.87 3.32 -5.23
N PRO A 158 28.48 4.46 -5.59
CA PRO A 158 28.74 5.55 -4.64
C PRO A 158 27.44 5.97 -3.94
N SER A 159 27.38 5.78 -2.63
CA SER A 159 26.15 6.03 -1.89
C SER A 159 26.41 6.59 -0.51
N SER A 160 25.53 7.48 -0.06
CA SER A 160 25.54 8.07 1.28
C SER A 160 24.16 8.12 1.87
N TYR A 161 24.09 8.13 3.20
CA TYR A 161 22.88 8.37 3.96
C TYR A 161 23.06 9.64 4.79
N ILE A 162 22.07 10.51 4.77
CA ILE A 162 22.11 11.78 5.49
C ILE A 162 20.82 11.96 6.29
N SER A 163 20.95 11.99 7.62
CA SER A 163 19.84 12.16 8.58
C SER A 163 19.75 13.54 9.20
N ASP A 164 20.83 14.32 9.15
CA ASP A 164 20.84 15.68 9.69
C ASP A 164 20.22 16.65 8.68
N PRO A 165 19.22 17.47 9.09
CA PRO A 165 18.53 18.39 8.19
C PRO A 165 19.46 19.44 7.55
N HIS A 166 20.47 19.93 8.28
CA HIS A 166 21.41 20.93 7.76
C HIS A 166 22.37 20.30 6.75
N LEU A 167 22.85 19.08 7.04
CA LEU A 167 23.69 18.35 6.10
C LEU A 167 22.90 17.93 4.85
N GLN A 168 21.63 17.52 4.97
CA GLN A 168 20.78 17.28 3.80
C GLN A 168 20.62 18.53 2.94
N PHE A 169 20.37 19.68 3.57
CA PHE A 169 20.25 20.95 2.85
C PHE A 169 21.54 21.30 2.11
N MET A 170 22.70 21.12 2.76
CA MET A 170 24.01 21.37 2.13
C MET A 170 24.26 20.39 0.99
N SER A 171 24.00 19.11 1.20
CA SER A 171 24.16 18.08 0.18
C SER A 171 23.25 18.32 -1.01
N ALA A 172 21.97 18.61 -0.78
CA ALA A 172 21.00 18.91 -1.82
C ALA A 172 21.44 20.03 -2.77
N ASN A 173 22.19 21.02 -2.26
CA ASN A 173 22.77 22.09 -3.06
C ASN A 173 24.05 21.69 -3.82
N SER A 174 24.72 20.60 -3.43
CA SER A 174 25.96 20.12 -4.03
C SER A 174 25.79 18.99 -5.07
N LEU A 175 24.58 18.45 -5.18
CA LEU A 175 24.26 17.35 -6.10
C LEU A 175 24.36 17.79 -7.56
N ALA A 176 24.92 16.92 -8.39
CA ALA A 176 25.00 17.06 -9.83
C ALA A 176 23.82 16.40 -10.55
N LYS A 177 23.58 16.74 -11.80
CA LYS A 177 22.39 16.30 -12.57
C LYS A 177 22.21 14.79 -12.67
N ASN A 178 23.32 14.03 -12.67
CA ASN A 178 23.29 12.57 -12.76
C ASN A 178 23.25 11.89 -11.38
N ASP A 179 23.26 12.66 -10.30
CA ASP A 179 23.03 12.08 -8.97
C ASP A 179 21.54 11.78 -8.80
N VAL A 180 21.23 10.87 -7.87
CA VAL A 180 19.86 10.48 -7.54
C VAL A 180 19.65 10.57 -6.04
N VAL A 181 18.50 11.06 -5.62
CA VAL A 181 18.08 11.01 -4.21
C VAL A 181 16.97 10.01 -4.03
N VAL A 182 17.10 9.15 -3.02
CA VAL A 182 16.02 8.28 -2.52
C VAL A 182 15.52 8.86 -1.20
N ALA A 183 14.31 9.43 -1.23
CA ALA A 183 13.66 10.04 -0.08
C ALA A 183 12.67 9.07 0.54
N ILE A 184 12.82 8.74 1.84
CA ILE A 184 11.99 7.77 2.55
C ILE A 184 11.27 8.46 3.70
N SER A 185 9.95 8.36 3.74
CA SER A 185 9.14 8.93 4.82
C SER A 185 7.88 8.10 5.06
N GLN A 186 7.67 7.67 6.29
CA GLN A 186 6.47 6.95 6.69
C GLN A 186 5.21 7.83 6.63
N SER A 187 5.32 9.12 6.97
CA SER A 187 4.19 10.06 6.94
C SER A 187 4.03 10.79 5.60
N GLY A 188 5.11 10.94 4.85
CA GLY A 188 5.13 11.78 3.63
C GLY A 188 4.94 13.27 3.87
N THR A 189 4.92 13.73 5.14
CA THR A 189 4.61 15.12 5.53
C THR A 189 5.78 15.85 6.19
N THR A 190 6.90 15.19 6.43
CA THR A 190 8.07 15.77 7.11
C THR A 190 8.61 17.00 6.37
N ALA A 191 8.37 18.20 6.89
CA ALA A 191 8.66 19.46 6.21
C ALA A 191 10.15 19.62 5.86
N ALA A 192 11.07 19.22 6.73
CA ALA A 192 12.51 19.28 6.48
C ALA A 192 12.90 18.44 5.26
N LEU A 193 12.38 17.19 5.15
CA LEU A 193 12.63 16.31 4.01
C LEU A 193 12.08 16.89 2.71
N ILE A 194 10.84 17.36 2.73
CA ILE A 194 10.18 17.98 1.58
C ILE A 194 10.97 19.20 1.08
N ASN A 195 11.47 20.03 1.99
CA ASN A 195 12.28 21.19 1.64
C ASN A 195 13.61 20.78 0.98
N SER A 196 14.30 19.77 1.52
CA SER A 196 15.52 19.24 0.91
C SER A 196 15.25 18.68 -0.49
N VAL A 197 14.17 17.89 -0.66
CA VAL A 197 13.75 17.35 -1.96
C VAL A 197 13.44 18.47 -2.97
N LYS A 198 12.77 19.54 -2.56
CA LYS A 198 12.49 20.68 -3.46
C LYS A 198 13.78 21.33 -3.97
N ILE A 199 14.83 21.41 -3.15
CA ILE A 199 16.14 21.93 -3.57
C ILE A 199 16.79 20.99 -4.57
N VAL A 200 16.81 19.67 -4.27
CA VAL A 200 17.29 18.61 -5.17
C VAL A 200 16.63 18.75 -6.55
N LYS A 201 15.31 18.87 -6.57
CA LYS A 201 14.51 19.04 -7.80
C LYS A 201 14.87 20.33 -8.56
N LYS A 202 15.08 21.44 -7.84
CA LYS A 202 15.48 22.72 -8.46
C LYS A 202 16.83 22.63 -9.17
N ASN A 203 17.73 21.76 -8.68
CA ASN A 203 19.03 21.49 -9.30
C ASN A 203 18.95 20.47 -10.46
N GLY A 204 17.76 20.00 -10.83
CA GLY A 204 17.55 19.07 -11.93
C GLY A 204 17.91 17.62 -11.60
N VAL A 205 18.12 17.31 -10.33
CA VAL A 205 18.41 15.97 -9.83
C VAL A 205 17.13 15.17 -9.69
N LYS A 206 17.16 13.89 -10.04
CA LYS A 206 16.01 13.00 -9.94
C LYS A 206 15.78 12.51 -8.51
N VAL A 207 14.51 12.42 -8.13
CA VAL A 207 14.11 11.97 -6.79
C VAL A 207 13.16 10.79 -6.90
N ILE A 208 13.55 9.69 -6.27
CA ILE A 208 12.72 8.53 -6.02
C ILE A 208 12.18 8.65 -4.60
N GLY A 209 10.88 8.58 -4.43
CA GLY A 209 10.24 8.67 -3.12
C GLY A 209 9.64 7.34 -2.68
N ILE A 210 9.78 6.99 -1.40
CA ILE A 210 9.09 5.86 -0.75
C ILE A 210 8.26 6.43 0.38
N MET A 211 6.94 6.51 0.20
CA MET A 211 6.03 7.17 1.14
C MET A 211 4.58 6.73 0.89
N PRO A 212 3.61 7.15 1.75
CA PRO A 212 2.19 6.99 1.45
C PRO A 212 1.76 7.81 0.21
N ALA A 213 0.73 7.33 -0.48
CA ALA A 213 0.09 8.08 -1.57
C ALA A 213 -0.57 9.36 -1.04
N ASP A 214 -0.83 10.29 -1.96
CA ASP A 214 -1.56 11.54 -1.68
C ASP A 214 -0.90 12.39 -0.57
N THR A 215 0.44 12.39 -0.53
CA THR A 215 1.22 13.17 0.43
C THR A 215 2.05 14.26 -0.24
N PRO A 216 2.38 15.36 0.49
CA PRO A 216 3.19 16.44 -0.04
C PRO A 216 4.58 16.00 -0.55
N LEU A 217 5.15 14.91 -0.01
CA LEU A 217 6.39 14.36 -0.51
C LEU A 217 6.19 13.65 -1.85
N ALA A 218 5.08 12.91 -2.03
CA ALA A 218 4.76 12.24 -3.28
C ALA A 218 4.60 13.24 -4.44
N ASP A 219 4.00 14.40 -4.17
CA ASP A 219 3.77 15.47 -5.17
C ASP A 219 5.08 16.07 -5.73
N VAL A 220 6.17 15.99 -4.97
CA VAL A 220 7.46 16.60 -5.38
C VAL A 220 8.47 15.60 -5.93
N CYS A 221 8.25 14.30 -5.79
CA CYS A 221 9.13 13.25 -6.32
C CYS A 221 8.91 13.01 -7.81
N ASP A 222 9.98 12.61 -8.55
CA ASP A 222 9.83 12.16 -9.95
C ASP A 222 9.22 10.77 -10.04
N PHE A 223 9.62 9.90 -9.13
CA PHE A 223 9.19 8.50 -9.08
C PHE A 223 8.65 8.17 -7.68
N PRO A 224 7.37 8.46 -7.41
CA PRO A 224 6.75 8.14 -6.13
C PRO A 224 6.38 6.65 -6.08
N LEU A 225 7.18 5.86 -5.38
CA LEU A 225 6.86 4.48 -5.02
C LEU A 225 5.98 4.49 -3.77
N THR A 226 4.69 4.54 -3.99
CA THR A 226 3.73 4.73 -2.90
C THR A 226 3.42 3.43 -2.18
N ILE A 227 3.41 3.50 -0.84
CA ILE A 227 3.11 2.41 0.07
C ILE A 227 1.94 2.85 0.94
N ASN A 228 0.75 2.29 0.72
CA ASN A 228 -0.38 2.56 1.59
C ASN A 228 -0.49 1.46 2.65
N ILE A 229 -0.11 1.79 3.86
CA ILE A 229 -0.28 0.96 5.05
C ILE A 229 -1.58 1.39 5.73
N GLY A 230 -2.41 0.44 6.19
CA GLY A 230 -3.69 0.76 6.84
C GLY A 230 -3.50 1.67 8.05
N VAL A 231 -4.34 2.68 8.19
CA VAL A 231 -4.24 3.80 9.16
C VAL A 231 -4.27 3.34 10.63
N ASN A 232 -4.60 2.09 10.93
CA ASN A 232 -4.72 1.55 12.29
C ASN A 232 -3.50 0.77 12.79
N ASN A 233 -2.40 0.75 12.02
CA ASN A 233 -1.21 0.06 12.46
C ASN A 233 -0.44 0.87 13.51
N ARG A 234 -0.88 0.77 14.75
CA ARG A 234 0.00 0.96 15.90
C ARG A 234 0.95 -0.24 15.99
N CYS A 235 1.72 -0.49 14.93
CA CYS A 235 2.86 -1.39 15.01
C CYS A 235 3.84 -0.84 16.04
N LEU A 236 4.58 -1.72 16.70
CA LEU A 236 5.61 -1.38 17.71
C LEU A 236 6.66 -0.34 17.25
N LEU A 237 6.69 0.01 15.95
CA LEU A 237 7.50 1.09 15.37
C LEU A 237 6.92 2.50 15.63
N TYR A 238 5.66 2.62 16.04
CA TYR A 238 5.00 3.93 16.24
C TYR A 238 5.35 4.62 17.56
N THR A 239 6.05 3.96 18.46
CA THR A 239 6.44 4.58 19.73
C THR A 239 7.58 5.60 19.61
N SER A 240 8.24 5.69 18.46
CA SER A 240 9.32 6.65 18.21
C SER A 240 8.87 7.99 17.60
N ASP A 241 7.73 8.01 16.89
CA ASP A 241 7.24 9.25 16.25
C ASP A 241 6.49 10.19 17.21
N ALA A 242 6.02 9.69 18.36
CA ALA A 242 5.36 10.53 19.36
C ALA A 242 6.30 11.57 20.02
N ALA A 243 7.61 11.43 19.83
CA ALA A 243 8.59 12.39 20.33
C ALA A 243 8.80 13.59 19.38
N ASP A 244 8.50 13.47 18.09
CA ASP A 244 8.73 14.51 17.09
C ASP A 244 7.56 15.51 16.96
N GLU A 245 6.36 15.19 17.46
CA GLU A 245 5.20 16.08 17.43
C GLU A 245 5.17 17.12 18.57
N SER A 246 6.09 17.05 19.53
CA SER A 246 6.11 17.93 20.71
C SER A 246 7.03 19.14 20.57
N VAL A 247 7.61 19.41 19.40
CA VAL A 247 8.44 20.59 19.13
C VAL A 247 7.80 21.42 18.01
N SER A 248 6.75 22.13 18.37
CA SER A 248 6.21 23.27 17.60
C SER A 248 6.44 24.56 18.36
#